data_56ce733b173ccfc040d591d3c1e32b27
#
_entry.id   56ce733b173ccfc040d591d3c1e32b27
#
_cell.length_a   1.000
_cell.length_b   1.000
_cell.length_c   1.000
_cell.angle_alpha   90.00
_cell.angle_beta   90.00
_cell.angle_gamma   90.00
#
_symmetry.space_group_name_H-M   'P 1'
#
loop_
_entity.id
_entity.type
_entity.pdbx_description
1 polymer ?
#
loop_
_entity_poly.entity_id
_entity_poly.type
_entity_poly.pdbx_seq_one_letter_code
_entity_poly.pdbx_strand_id
1 'polypeptide(L)'
;MQSFLTESVRRTKLFANINITHRYMMTANEIRDSYKKYFESKGHLIVPSAPMVVKDDPTLMFTNAGMNQWKDIILGTRDPEPRRRADTQKCLRVSGKHNDLEEVGHDTYHHTMFEMLGNWSFGDYFKEGAIDMAWEYLVDVLKLNPADLYVTVFEGDASENLSRDDEAANFWLKHVPADHIINGNKHDNFWEMG
;
A
#
# COMPACT_ATOMS: atom_id res chain seq x y z
N MET A 1 10.29 47.32 36.49
CA MET A 1 9.06 46.53 36.62
C MET A 1 8.23 46.54 35.33
N GLN A 2 8.89 46.57 34.16
CA GLN A 2 8.24 46.62 32.80
C GLN A 2 8.71 45.52 31.85
N SER A 3 9.60 44.60 32.27
CA SER A 3 10.14 43.57 31.36
C SER A 3 9.42 42.21 31.45
N PHE A 4 8.59 41.96 32.46
CA PHE A 4 7.90 40.68 32.65
C PHE A 4 6.55 40.56 31.96
N LEU A 5 5.96 41.65 31.51
CA LEU A 5 4.67 41.63 30.80
C LEU A 5 4.76 41.37 29.29
N THR A 6 5.92 41.58 28.68
CA THR A 6 6.13 41.40 27.25
C THR A 6 6.42 39.94 26.86
N GLU A 7 6.93 39.13 27.77
CA GLU A 7 7.26 37.74 27.51
C GLU A 7 6.03 36.82 27.64
N SER A 8 5.14 37.13 28.57
CA SER A 8 3.88 36.39 28.72
C SER A 8 2.93 36.56 27.52
N VAL A 9 2.88 37.77 26.94
CA VAL A 9 2.04 38.09 25.77
C VAL A 9 2.62 37.45 24.49
N ARG A 10 3.94 37.28 24.38
CA ARG A 10 4.57 36.56 23.26
C ARG A 10 4.33 35.07 23.31
N ARG A 11 4.32 34.44 24.50
CA ARG A 11 4.01 33.01 24.64
C ARG A 11 2.55 32.71 24.35
N THR A 12 1.63 33.58 24.73
CA THR A 12 0.19 33.37 24.44
C THR A 12 -0.14 33.54 22.97
N LYS A 13 0.60 34.36 22.20
CA LYS A 13 0.43 34.51 20.76
C LYS A 13 1.04 33.34 19.95
N LEU A 14 2.02 32.62 20.51
CA LEU A 14 2.63 31.46 19.82
C LEU A 14 1.73 30.23 19.85
N PHE A 15 0.79 30.14 20.80
CA PHE A 15 -0.18 29.02 20.86
C PHE A 15 -1.51 29.29 20.13
N ALA A 16 -1.73 30.52 19.66
CA ALA A 16 -2.98 30.90 19.01
C ALA A 16 -3.04 30.59 17.49
N ASN A 17 -1.96 30.07 16.89
CA ASN A 17 -1.90 29.74 15.47
C ASN A 17 -1.59 28.25 15.20
N ILE A 18 -1.81 27.37 16.17
CA ILE A 18 -2.00 25.98 15.85
C ILE A 18 -3.45 25.87 15.38
N ASN A 19 -3.71 26.19 14.14
CA ASN A 19 -4.85 25.65 13.42
C ASN A 19 -4.64 24.12 13.38
N ILE A 20 -5.07 23.44 14.45
CA ILE A 20 -5.41 22.04 14.39
C ILE A 20 -6.63 22.00 13.47
N THR A 21 -6.38 22.01 12.16
CA THR A 21 -7.34 21.44 11.24
C THR A 21 -7.55 20.04 11.78
N HIS A 22 -8.69 19.77 12.37
CA HIS A 22 -9.16 18.44 12.66
C HIS A 22 -9.17 17.72 11.30
N ARG A 23 -8.03 17.11 10.97
CA ARG A 23 -7.95 16.21 9.81
C ARG A 23 -8.92 15.11 10.17
N TYR A 24 -10.04 15.05 9.47
CA TYR A 24 -11.02 13.99 9.66
C TYR A 24 -10.29 12.65 9.49
N MET A 25 -10.13 11.92 10.60
CA MET A 25 -9.49 10.61 10.55
C MET A 25 -10.57 9.59 10.18
N MET A 26 -10.40 8.98 9.01
CA MET A 26 -11.27 7.91 8.56
C MET A 26 -11.17 6.71 9.51
N THR A 27 -12.29 6.12 9.83
CA THR A 27 -12.34 4.81 10.50
C THR A 27 -11.87 3.71 9.54
N ALA A 28 -11.48 2.54 10.07
CA ALA A 28 -11.10 1.39 9.26
C ALA A 28 -12.21 0.96 8.27
N ASN A 29 -13.48 1.08 8.65
CA ASN A 29 -14.60 0.79 7.76
C ASN A 29 -14.70 1.81 6.62
N GLU A 30 -14.54 3.08 6.91
CA GLU A 30 -14.53 4.14 5.89
C GLU A 30 -13.38 3.98 4.91
N ILE A 31 -12.19 3.58 5.38
CA ILE A 31 -11.05 3.30 4.49
C ILE A 31 -11.37 2.12 3.56
N ARG A 32 -11.88 0.99 4.09
CA ARG A 32 -12.27 -0.17 3.28
C ARG A 32 -13.31 0.21 2.22
N ASP A 33 -14.33 0.95 2.62
CA ASP A 33 -15.42 1.32 1.73
C ASP A 33 -14.96 2.34 0.69
N SER A 34 -14.12 3.31 1.05
CA SER A 34 -13.55 4.25 0.10
C SER A 34 -12.68 3.56 -0.94
N TYR A 35 -11.84 2.59 -0.51
CA TYR A 35 -10.99 1.82 -1.41
C TYR A 35 -11.82 1.00 -2.42
N LYS A 36 -12.79 0.23 -1.94
CA LYS A 36 -13.67 -0.56 -2.81
C LYS A 36 -14.44 0.32 -3.80
N LYS A 37 -15.06 1.41 -3.33
CA LYS A 37 -15.79 2.35 -4.18
C LYS A 37 -14.89 3.00 -5.24
N TYR A 38 -13.66 3.37 -4.86
CA TYR A 38 -12.72 3.95 -5.79
C TYR A 38 -12.38 2.96 -6.91
N PHE A 39 -11.97 1.74 -6.59
CA PHE A 39 -11.61 0.74 -7.61
C PHE A 39 -12.82 0.23 -8.40
N GLU A 40 -14.01 0.16 -7.80
CA GLU A 40 -15.26 -0.10 -8.53
C GLU A 40 -15.50 0.98 -9.60
N SER A 41 -15.26 2.26 -9.27
CA SER A 41 -15.39 3.36 -10.23
C SER A 41 -14.35 3.29 -11.37
N LYS A 42 -13.25 2.57 -11.17
CA LYS A 42 -12.22 2.28 -12.18
C LYS A 42 -12.48 0.96 -12.93
N GLY A 43 -13.67 0.39 -12.78
CA GLY A 43 -14.10 -0.81 -13.50
C GLY A 43 -13.63 -2.13 -12.91
N HIS A 44 -13.24 -2.16 -11.63
CA HIS A 44 -12.89 -3.39 -10.94
C HIS A 44 -14.14 -4.07 -10.37
N LEU A 45 -14.24 -5.38 -10.52
CA LEU A 45 -15.20 -6.18 -9.79
C LEU A 45 -14.79 -6.26 -8.33
N ILE A 46 -15.67 -5.87 -7.43
CA ILE A 46 -15.44 -6.05 -5.99
C ILE A 46 -15.74 -7.49 -5.61
N VAL A 47 -14.75 -8.16 -5.04
CA VAL A 47 -14.83 -9.56 -4.63
C VAL A 47 -14.71 -9.71 -3.11
N PRO A 48 -15.31 -10.75 -2.51
CA PRO A 48 -15.17 -11.01 -1.09
C PRO A 48 -13.76 -11.50 -0.74
N SER A 49 -13.36 -11.28 0.51
CA SER A 49 -12.16 -11.90 1.09
C SER A 49 -12.24 -13.43 0.99
N ALA A 50 -11.18 -14.07 0.54
CA ALA A 50 -11.07 -15.51 0.59
C ALA A 50 -11.05 -16.02 2.04
N PRO A 51 -11.43 -17.29 2.28
CA PRO A 51 -11.31 -17.89 3.59
C PRO A 51 -9.89 -17.82 4.14
N MET A 52 -9.77 -17.61 5.47
CA MET A 52 -8.47 -17.55 6.13
C MET A 52 -7.72 -18.89 6.06
N VAL A 53 -8.44 -19.98 6.16
CA VAL A 53 -7.89 -21.35 6.04
C VAL A 53 -7.88 -21.75 4.58
N VAL A 54 -6.69 -22.01 4.06
CA VAL A 54 -6.49 -22.46 2.67
C VAL A 54 -6.72 -23.96 2.61
N LYS A 55 -7.59 -24.43 1.71
CA LYS A 55 -7.95 -25.85 1.62
C LYS A 55 -7.14 -26.62 0.58
N ASP A 56 -6.74 -25.96 -0.50
CA ASP A 56 -6.21 -26.64 -1.69
C ASP A 56 -4.77 -26.21 -2.03
N ASP A 57 -4.07 -25.58 -1.11
CA ASP A 57 -2.66 -25.22 -1.28
C ASP A 57 -1.81 -25.87 -0.18
N PRO A 58 -1.01 -26.89 -0.51
CA PRO A 58 -0.18 -27.58 0.50
C PRO A 58 0.98 -26.73 1.01
N THR A 59 1.26 -25.60 0.39
CA THR A 59 2.36 -24.69 0.77
C THR A 59 1.91 -23.64 1.78
N LEU A 60 0.58 -23.46 1.98
CA LEU A 60 0.01 -22.42 2.82
C LEU A 60 -1.00 -23.02 3.81
N MET A 61 -0.78 -22.79 5.09
CA MET A 61 -1.77 -23.12 6.14
C MET A 61 -2.88 -22.06 6.20
N PHE A 62 -2.48 -20.78 6.09
CA PHE A 62 -3.39 -19.64 6.15
C PHE A 62 -3.16 -18.71 4.95
N THR A 63 -4.21 -17.97 4.59
CA THR A 63 -4.08 -16.85 3.66
C THR A 63 -3.19 -15.78 4.28
N ASN A 64 -2.00 -15.57 3.74
CA ASN A 64 -0.99 -14.63 4.25
C ASN A 64 -0.82 -13.40 3.37
N ALA A 65 -1.46 -13.37 2.21
CA ALA A 65 -1.43 -12.25 1.27
C ALA A 65 -2.69 -12.21 0.40
N GLY A 66 -3.03 -11.02 -0.10
CA GLY A 66 -4.19 -10.82 -0.97
C GLY A 66 -4.14 -11.61 -2.28
N MET A 67 -2.94 -11.91 -2.79
CA MET A 67 -2.78 -12.65 -4.04
C MET A 67 -3.02 -14.17 -3.91
N ASN A 68 -3.07 -14.74 -2.72
CA ASN A 68 -3.19 -16.20 -2.57
C ASN A 68 -4.42 -16.75 -3.31
N GLN A 69 -5.54 -16.03 -3.28
CA GLN A 69 -6.76 -16.42 -3.99
C GLN A 69 -6.68 -16.31 -5.53
N TRP A 70 -5.62 -15.70 -6.05
CA TRP A 70 -5.40 -15.49 -7.49
C TRP A 70 -4.25 -16.30 -8.04
N LYS A 71 -3.66 -17.18 -7.24
CA LYS A 71 -2.48 -17.97 -7.61
C LYS A 71 -2.67 -18.75 -8.90
N ASP A 72 -3.84 -19.36 -9.09
CA ASP A 72 -4.21 -20.10 -10.29
C ASP A 72 -4.34 -19.21 -11.54
N ILE A 73 -4.83 -17.98 -11.41
CA ILE A 73 -4.87 -17.01 -12.50
C ILE A 73 -3.45 -16.54 -12.83
N ILE A 74 -2.64 -16.23 -11.82
CA ILE A 74 -1.26 -15.77 -12.00
C ILE A 74 -0.41 -16.86 -12.66
N LEU A 75 -0.64 -18.11 -12.32
CA LEU A 75 0.01 -19.28 -12.94
C LEU A 75 -0.58 -19.66 -14.31
N GLY A 76 -1.63 -18.99 -14.77
CA GLY A 76 -2.26 -19.23 -16.05
C GLY A 76 -3.11 -20.52 -16.14
N THR A 77 -3.48 -21.09 -14.98
CA THR A 77 -4.31 -22.31 -14.92
C THR A 77 -5.81 -22.03 -14.89
N ARG A 78 -6.20 -20.76 -14.67
CA ARG A 78 -7.59 -20.28 -14.69
C ARG A 78 -7.72 -19.02 -15.52
N ASP A 79 -8.86 -18.88 -16.22
CA ASP A 79 -9.19 -17.67 -16.99
C ASP A 79 -9.28 -16.45 -16.06
N PRO A 80 -8.66 -15.32 -16.41
CA PRO A 80 -8.67 -14.08 -15.62
C PRO A 80 -9.99 -13.31 -15.66
N GLU A 81 -11.02 -13.72 -16.41
CA GLU A 81 -12.25 -12.93 -16.54
C GLU A 81 -13.10 -12.89 -15.24
N PRO A 82 -13.51 -11.69 -14.74
CA PRO A 82 -13.14 -10.36 -15.24
C PRO A 82 -11.69 -10.02 -14.87
N ARG A 83 -11.02 -9.23 -15.74
CA ARG A 83 -9.58 -8.94 -15.62
C ARG A 83 -9.22 -7.95 -14.53
N ARG A 84 -10.16 -7.12 -14.09
CA ARG A 84 -9.97 -6.17 -12.99
C ARG A 84 -10.74 -6.61 -11.78
N ARG A 85 -10.08 -6.74 -10.65
CA ARG A 85 -10.71 -7.11 -9.37
C ARG A 85 -10.15 -6.26 -8.24
N ALA A 86 -10.97 -6.00 -7.23
CA ALA A 86 -10.51 -5.37 -6.00
C ALA A 86 -11.19 -5.99 -4.78
N ASP A 87 -10.48 -6.03 -3.67
CA ASP A 87 -10.94 -6.61 -2.43
C ASP A 87 -10.29 -5.97 -1.19
N THR A 88 -10.72 -6.47 -0.04
CA THR A 88 -9.99 -6.35 1.21
C THR A 88 -9.79 -7.77 1.73
N GLN A 89 -8.56 -8.30 1.64
CA GLN A 89 -8.24 -9.66 2.03
C GLN A 89 -7.75 -9.73 3.48
N LYS A 90 -8.42 -10.52 4.30
CA LYS A 90 -7.94 -10.86 5.65
C LYS A 90 -6.74 -11.78 5.52
N CYS A 91 -5.66 -11.46 6.23
CA CYS A 91 -4.38 -12.17 6.19
C CYS A 91 -3.90 -12.52 7.59
N LEU A 92 -3.23 -13.67 7.69
CA LEU A 92 -2.62 -14.14 8.93
C LEU A 92 -1.16 -14.55 8.64
N ARG A 93 -0.21 -13.90 9.33
CA ARG A 93 1.23 -14.15 9.20
C ARG A 93 1.81 -14.63 10.53
N VAL A 94 1.71 -15.93 10.78
CA VAL A 94 2.12 -16.57 12.03
C VAL A 94 3.07 -17.75 11.81
N SER A 95 3.38 -18.06 10.55
CA SER A 95 4.27 -19.18 10.19
C SER A 95 4.74 -19.08 8.74
N GLY A 96 5.83 -19.79 8.42
CA GLY A 96 6.36 -19.88 7.06
C GLY A 96 7.24 -18.71 6.68
N LYS A 97 7.40 -18.48 5.36
CA LYS A 97 8.31 -17.47 4.77
C LYS A 97 7.93 -16.03 5.17
N HIS A 98 6.63 -15.77 5.33
CA HIS A 98 6.10 -14.47 5.78
C HIS A 98 5.57 -14.63 7.20
N ASN A 99 6.48 -14.64 8.15
CA ASN A 99 6.18 -14.75 9.59
C ASN A 99 6.58 -13.45 10.28
N ASP A 100 5.60 -12.73 10.80
CA ASP A 100 5.82 -11.43 11.46
C ASP A 100 5.85 -11.59 13.01
N LEU A 101 5.95 -12.84 13.54
CA LEU A 101 5.87 -13.07 14.99
C LEU A 101 7.02 -12.44 15.77
N GLU A 102 8.19 -12.29 15.14
CA GLU A 102 9.36 -11.70 15.79
C GLU A 102 9.25 -10.17 15.88
N GLU A 103 8.55 -9.52 14.95
CA GLU A 103 8.35 -8.08 14.89
C GLU A 103 7.13 -7.62 15.69
N VAL A 104 6.10 -8.47 15.77
CA VAL A 104 4.86 -8.15 16.50
C VAL A 104 5.12 -7.91 17.98
N GLY A 105 4.76 -6.71 18.45
CA GLY A 105 4.99 -6.27 19.83
C GLY A 105 6.33 -5.58 20.06
N HIS A 106 7.23 -5.59 19.07
CA HIS A 106 8.50 -4.84 19.08
C HIS A 106 8.37 -3.50 18.36
N ASP A 107 7.51 -3.42 17.38
CA ASP A 107 7.17 -2.16 16.69
C ASP A 107 5.65 -1.85 16.81
N THR A 108 5.19 -0.80 16.13
CA THR A 108 3.81 -0.32 16.21
C THR A 108 3.00 -0.60 14.94
N TYR A 109 3.56 -1.29 13.96
CA TYR A 109 2.95 -1.49 12.65
C TYR A 109 2.90 -2.95 12.17
N HIS A 110 3.68 -3.88 12.72
CA HIS A 110 3.51 -5.30 12.43
C HIS A 110 2.39 -5.92 13.28
N HIS A 111 1.54 -6.69 12.61
CA HIS A 111 0.44 -7.44 13.21
C HIS A 111 0.38 -8.84 12.64
N THR A 112 0.07 -9.85 13.46
CA THR A 112 -0.12 -11.23 12.99
C THR A 112 -1.33 -11.37 12.09
N MET A 113 -2.38 -10.58 12.36
CA MET A 113 -3.60 -10.50 11.56
C MET A 113 -3.83 -9.07 11.07
N PHE A 114 -4.08 -8.91 9.78
CA PHE A 114 -4.32 -7.62 9.13
C PHE A 114 -5.19 -7.80 7.89
N GLU A 115 -5.56 -6.70 7.24
CA GLU A 115 -6.23 -6.73 5.94
C GLU A 115 -5.34 -6.09 4.89
N MET A 116 -5.18 -6.75 3.74
CA MET A 116 -4.62 -6.17 2.53
C MET A 116 -5.73 -5.59 1.68
N LEU A 117 -5.62 -4.30 1.36
CA LEU A 117 -6.43 -3.67 0.34
C LEU A 117 -5.82 -4.02 -1.02
N GLY A 118 -6.52 -4.83 -1.81
CA GLY A 118 -6.02 -5.39 -3.05
C GLY A 118 -6.71 -4.83 -4.29
N ASN A 119 -5.93 -4.46 -5.29
CA ASN A 119 -6.40 -4.21 -6.65
C ASN A 119 -5.57 -5.05 -7.63
N TRP A 120 -6.25 -5.73 -8.54
CA TRP A 120 -5.69 -6.77 -9.38
C TRP A 120 -5.98 -6.49 -10.84
N SER A 121 -4.94 -6.51 -11.67
CA SER A 121 -5.02 -6.42 -13.12
C SER A 121 -4.42 -7.66 -13.75
N PHE A 122 -5.24 -8.46 -14.40
CA PHE A 122 -4.82 -9.69 -15.06
C PHE A 122 -4.69 -9.43 -16.57
N GLY A 123 -3.57 -8.76 -16.96
CA GLY A 123 -3.29 -8.42 -18.34
C GLY A 123 -4.19 -7.35 -18.94
N ASP A 124 -4.65 -6.39 -18.11
CA ASP A 124 -5.43 -5.22 -18.53
C ASP A 124 -4.58 -3.96 -18.47
N TYR A 125 -4.33 -3.43 -17.28
CA TYR A 125 -3.40 -2.32 -17.09
C TYR A 125 -2.11 -2.79 -16.42
N PHE A 126 -1.03 -2.03 -16.59
CA PHE A 126 0.30 -2.30 -16.07
C PHE A 126 0.78 -1.14 -15.20
N LYS A 127 2.09 -0.89 -15.14
CA LYS A 127 2.74 0.06 -14.24
C LYS A 127 2.13 1.46 -14.29
N GLU A 128 1.97 2.05 -15.47
CA GLU A 128 1.43 3.40 -15.62
C GLU A 128 0.04 3.51 -14.99
N GLY A 129 -0.89 2.66 -15.39
CA GLY A 129 -2.24 2.68 -14.84
C GLY A 129 -2.30 2.38 -13.34
N ALA A 130 -1.44 1.48 -12.85
CA ALA A 130 -1.36 1.19 -11.42
C ALA A 130 -0.84 2.39 -10.63
N ILE A 131 0.21 3.05 -11.11
CA ILE A 131 0.81 4.24 -10.49
C ILE A 131 -0.18 5.40 -10.46
N ASP A 132 -0.84 5.68 -11.59
CA ASP A 132 -1.83 6.77 -11.68
C ASP A 132 -2.99 6.55 -10.71
N MET A 133 -3.54 5.33 -10.64
CA MET A 133 -4.61 5.00 -9.69
C MET A 133 -4.15 5.03 -8.24
N ALA A 134 -2.95 4.57 -7.94
CA ALA A 134 -2.40 4.63 -6.59
C ALA A 134 -2.23 6.09 -6.13
N TRP A 135 -1.67 6.93 -7.00
CA TRP A 135 -1.49 8.35 -6.70
C TRP A 135 -2.82 9.07 -6.49
N GLU A 136 -3.76 8.90 -7.41
CA GLU A 136 -5.11 9.49 -7.30
C GLU A 136 -5.79 9.05 -5.99
N TYR A 137 -5.71 7.76 -5.65
CA TYR A 137 -6.30 7.27 -4.41
C TYR A 137 -5.65 7.88 -3.16
N LEU A 138 -4.33 7.88 -3.08
CA LEU A 138 -3.61 8.40 -1.92
C LEU A 138 -3.76 9.92 -1.75
N VAL A 139 -3.67 10.68 -2.85
CA VAL A 139 -3.64 12.14 -2.80
C VAL A 139 -5.04 12.74 -2.93
N ASP A 140 -5.84 12.26 -3.90
CA ASP A 140 -7.13 12.89 -4.19
C ASP A 140 -8.27 12.31 -3.35
N VAL A 141 -8.24 11.02 -3.02
CA VAL A 141 -9.27 10.37 -2.18
C VAL A 141 -8.92 10.46 -0.70
N LEU A 142 -7.74 9.97 -0.30
CA LEU A 142 -7.31 9.95 1.10
C LEU A 142 -6.75 11.29 1.58
N LYS A 143 -6.48 12.24 0.67
CA LYS A 143 -5.95 13.57 0.99
C LYS A 143 -4.62 13.54 1.76
N LEU A 144 -3.77 12.56 1.46
CA LEU A 144 -2.42 12.54 1.98
C LEU A 144 -1.62 13.70 1.38
N ASN A 145 -0.71 14.26 2.16
CA ASN A 145 0.15 15.33 1.67
C ASN A 145 1.19 14.76 0.68
N PRO A 146 1.22 15.19 -0.59
CA PRO A 146 2.18 14.70 -1.58
C PRO A 146 3.65 14.85 -1.15
N ALA A 147 3.96 15.89 -0.36
CA ALA A 147 5.32 16.14 0.10
C ALA A 147 5.84 15.09 1.11
N ASP A 148 4.95 14.31 1.69
CA ASP A 148 5.29 13.26 2.67
C ASP A 148 5.39 11.88 2.00
N LEU A 149 5.14 11.77 0.68
CA LEU A 149 5.10 10.52 -0.05
C LEU A 149 6.43 10.27 -0.76
N TYR A 150 7.01 9.12 -0.50
CA TYR A 150 8.18 8.57 -1.17
C TYR A 150 7.82 7.27 -1.86
N VAL A 151 8.46 6.99 -2.97
CA VAL A 151 8.23 5.76 -3.75
C VAL A 151 9.55 5.04 -3.97
N THR A 152 9.49 3.71 -4.04
CA THR A 152 10.65 2.89 -4.37
C THR A 152 10.49 2.29 -5.76
N VAL A 153 11.60 2.17 -6.47
CA VAL A 153 11.72 1.43 -7.72
C VAL A 153 12.86 0.44 -7.62
N PHE A 154 12.75 -0.67 -8.32
CA PHE A 154 13.81 -1.69 -8.33
C PHE A 154 15.11 -1.13 -8.90
N GLU A 155 16.20 -1.26 -8.16
CA GLU A 155 17.52 -0.72 -8.54
C GLU A 155 18.27 -1.57 -9.57
N GLY A 156 17.78 -2.76 -9.86
CA GLY A 156 18.46 -3.76 -10.67
C GLY A 156 19.25 -4.76 -9.83
N ASP A 157 19.66 -5.86 -10.46
CA ASP A 157 20.56 -6.87 -9.89
C ASP A 157 21.49 -7.39 -10.99
N ALA A 158 22.75 -6.95 -10.96
CA ALA A 158 23.72 -7.34 -11.97
C ALA A 158 24.06 -8.85 -11.92
N SER A 159 23.94 -9.49 -10.76
CA SER A 159 24.21 -10.92 -10.62
C SER A 159 23.16 -11.79 -11.31
N GLU A 160 21.94 -11.29 -11.43
CA GLU A 160 20.81 -11.95 -12.11
C GLU A 160 20.54 -11.35 -13.50
N ASN A 161 21.40 -10.43 -13.98
CA ASN A 161 21.23 -9.71 -15.24
C ASN A 161 19.90 -8.97 -15.34
N LEU A 162 19.45 -8.38 -14.23
CA LEU A 162 18.24 -7.57 -14.15
C LEU A 162 18.62 -6.08 -14.15
N SER A 163 18.00 -5.32 -15.05
CA SER A 163 18.19 -3.86 -15.10
C SER A 163 17.28 -3.15 -14.08
N ARG A 164 17.67 -1.91 -13.75
CA ARG A 164 16.82 -1.00 -12.98
C ARG A 164 15.46 -0.81 -13.67
N ASP A 165 14.41 -0.63 -12.88
CA ASP A 165 13.06 -0.32 -13.38
C ASP A 165 12.90 1.17 -13.71
N ASP A 166 13.57 1.61 -14.80
CA ASP A 166 13.50 2.99 -15.27
C ASP A 166 12.10 3.37 -15.80
N GLU A 167 11.34 2.39 -16.26
CA GLU A 167 9.97 2.60 -16.71
C GLU A 167 9.07 3.07 -15.56
N ALA A 168 9.08 2.37 -14.43
CA ALA A 168 8.34 2.79 -13.24
C ALA A 168 8.82 4.15 -12.71
N ALA A 169 10.14 4.38 -12.70
CA ALA A 169 10.70 5.66 -12.30
C ALA A 169 10.17 6.82 -13.17
N ASN A 170 10.10 6.63 -14.49
CA ASN A 170 9.59 7.64 -15.41
C ASN A 170 8.09 7.90 -15.23
N PHE A 171 7.29 6.89 -14.89
CA PHE A 171 5.88 7.10 -14.57
C PHE A 171 5.72 7.87 -13.24
N TRP A 172 6.50 7.54 -12.22
CA TRP A 172 6.47 8.26 -10.96
C TRP A 172 6.90 9.71 -11.05
N LEU A 173 7.82 10.07 -11.96
CA LEU A 173 8.23 11.47 -12.19
C LEU A 173 7.07 12.39 -12.64
N LYS A 174 5.93 11.84 -13.07
CA LYS A 174 4.72 12.61 -13.34
C LYS A 174 4.03 13.09 -12.07
N HIS A 175 4.31 12.47 -10.94
CA HIS A 175 3.59 12.63 -9.69
C HIS A 175 4.46 13.16 -8.55
N VAL A 176 5.72 12.71 -8.47
CA VAL A 176 6.65 13.09 -7.40
C VAL A 176 7.93 13.65 -7.96
N PRO A 177 8.64 14.52 -7.21
CA PRO A 177 9.97 14.99 -7.59
C PRO A 177 10.99 13.84 -7.54
N ALA A 178 12.09 13.98 -8.28
CA ALA A 178 13.08 12.91 -8.45
C ALA A 178 13.74 12.45 -7.15
N ASP A 179 13.89 13.34 -6.18
CA ASP A 179 14.43 13.05 -4.83
C ASP A 179 13.47 12.28 -3.92
N HIS A 180 12.20 12.12 -4.32
CA HIS A 180 11.23 11.24 -3.68
C HIS A 180 11.20 9.84 -4.30
N ILE A 181 12.00 9.56 -5.34
CA ILE A 181 12.10 8.23 -5.95
C ILE A 181 13.37 7.55 -5.42
N ILE A 182 13.18 6.53 -4.61
CA ILE A 182 14.26 5.80 -3.93
C ILE A 182 14.50 4.47 -4.65
N ASN A 183 15.77 4.12 -4.86
CA ASN A 183 16.11 2.81 -5.37
C ASN A 183 16.03 1.77 -4.24
N GLY A 184 15.36 0.65 -4.50
CA GLY A 184 15.27 -0.47 -3.58
C GLY A 184 15.80 -1.74 -4.22
N ASN A 185 16.43 -2.58 -3.42
CA ASN A 185 16.98 -3.85 -3.87
C ASN A 185 15.89 -4.91 -4.10
N LYS A 186 16.29 -6.13 -4.43
CA LYS A 186 15.37 -7.25 -4.68
C LYS A 186 14.54 -7.58 -3.43
N HIS A 187 15.12 -7.54 -2.25
CA HIS A 187 14.41 -7.82 -1.00
C HIS A 187 13.24 -6.84 -0.76
N ASP A 188 13.43 -5.56 -1.11
CA ASP A 188 12.46 -4.51 -0.86
C ASP A 188 11.42 -4.35 -1.98
N ASN A 189 11.77 -4.72 -3.23
CA ASN A 189 10.94 -4.44 -4.42
C ASN A 189 10.47 -5.68 -5.18
N PHE A 190 10.94 -6.88 -4.82
CA PHE A 190 10.45 -8.11 -5.42
C PHE A 190 9.59 -8.88 -4.44
N TRP A 191 8.49 -9.37 -4.94
CA TRP A 191 7.66 -10.28 -4.19
C TRP A 191 7.76 -11.68 -4.79
N GLU A 192 8.21 -12.62 -4.00
CA GLU A 192 8.39 -14.01 -4.41
C GLU A 192 7.33 -14.89 -3.76
N MET A 193 6.62 -15.64 -4.60
CA MET A 193 5.87 -16.79 -4.13
C MET A 193 6.82 -17.97 -4.09
N GLY A 194 7.22 -18.38 -2.91
CA GLY A 194 8.17 -19.46 -2.65
C GLY A 194 7.88 -20.79 -3.31
#